data_f7f369cf7bac6fe78bdf726c2c1644ef
#
_entry.id   f7f369cf7bac6fe78bdf726c2c1644ef
#
_cell.length_a   1.000
_cell.length_b   1.000
_cell.length_c   1.000
_cell.angle_alpha   90.00
_cell.angle_beta   90.00
_cell.angle_gamma   90.00
#
_symmetry.space_group_name_H-M   'P 1'
#
loop_
_entity.id
_entity.type
_entity.pdbx_description
1 polymer ?
#
loop_
_entity_poly.entity_id
_entity_poly.type
_entity_poly.pdbx_seq_one_letter_code
_entity_poly.pdbx_strand_id
1 'polypeptide(L)'
;MKRILLLLLALGAVCSLNAKTRKCLYRVTVTGKRAECPVVIRDVSEWAQSAVVSLGGVHRIPSQLDRELDELVFVSDISGSQNFQVLYSSDPDKRVFKKRVHAQMWLKNPDKTLRAVGCASLEKNDMYHKLHHHGPAFESEYAAYRIYFDNKQTIDTYGKKRPQLELAETM
;
A
#
# COMPACT_ATOMS: atom_id res chain seq x y z
N MET A 1 8.35 0.16 22.02
CA MET A 1 7.94 -0.24 20.66
C MET A 1 9.03 -1.13 20.07
N LYS A 2 8.81 -2.45 19.96
CA LYS A 2 9.79 -3.37 19.37
C LYS A 2 9.69 -3.23 17.84
N ARG A 3 10.76 -2.77 17.21
CA ARG A 3 10.90 -2.69 15.75
C ARG A 3 10.83 -4.11 15.19
N ILE A 4 9.92 -4.36 14.25
CA ILE A 4 9.88 -5.60 13.48
C ILE A 4 11.01 -5.47 12.46
N LEU A 5 12.09 -6.25 12.64
CA LEU A 5 13.16 -6.37 11.68
C LEU A 5 12.66 -7.26 10.54
N LEU A 6 12.31 -6.66 9.42
CA LEU A 6 11.98 -7.38 8.19
C LEU A 6 13.31 -7.81 7.56
N LEU A 7 13.74 -9.04 7.79
CA LEU A 7 14.90 -9.61 7.11
C LEU A 7 14.41 -10.19 5.78
N LEU A 8 14.57 -9.43 4.69
CA LEU A 8 14.34 -9.89 3.32
C LEU A 8 15.55 -10.72 2.87
N LEU A 9 15.50 -12.03 3.04
CA LEU A 9 16.40 -12.95 2.37
C LEU A 9 15.77 -13.39 1.05
N ALA A 10 16.09 -12.70 -0.03
CA ALA A 10 15.75 -13.12 -1.38
C ALA A 10 16.66 -14.27 -1.81
N LEU A 11 16.26 -15.52 -1.59
CA LEU A 11 16.92 -16.69 -2.16
C LEU A 11 16.17 -17.16 -3.40
N GLY A 12 16.80 -16.94 -4.55
CA GLY A 12 16.50 -17.61 -5.81
C GLY A 12 15.25 -17.14 -6.54
N ALA A 13 15.39 -16.15 -7.43
CA ALA A 13 14.37 -15.85 -8.43
C ALA A 13 14.46 -16.87 -9.58
N VAL A 14 13.44 -17.69 -9.77
CA VAL A 14 13.29 -18.46 -11.00
C VAL A 14 12.49 -17.60 -11.98
N CYS A 15 13.17 -17.00 -12.95
CA CYS A 15 12.55 -16.22 -14.02
C CYS A 15 12.35 -17.10 -15.25
N SER A 16 11.12 -17.28 -15.68
CA SER A 16 10.80 -17.90 -16.97
C SER A 16 10.45 -16.78 -17.97
N LEU A 17 11.23 -16.70 -19.05
CA LEU A 17 10.99 -15.79 -20.17
C LEU A 17 10.30 -16.57 -21.29
N ASN A 18 8.97 -16.57 -21.29
CA ASN A 18 8.21 -16.83 -22.50
C ASN A 18 8.00 -15.50 -23.23
N ALA A 19 8.08 -15.51 -24.56
CA ALA A 19 8.14 -14.31 -25.43
C ALA A 19 7.01 -13.26 -25.27
N LYS A 20 6.02 -13.52 -24.40
CA LYS A 20 4.88 -12.61 -24.13
C LYS A 20 4.67 -12.26 -22.65
N THR A 21 5.17 -13.04 -21.71
CA THR A 21 4.90 -12.81 -20.27
C THR A 21 6.13 -13.06 -19.44
N ARG A 22 6.56 -12.06 -18.68
CA ARG A 22 7.59 -12.19 -17.65
C ARG A 22 6.94 -12.62 -16.34
N LYS A 23 7.48 -13.69 -15.70
CA LYS A 23 7.05 -14.14 -14.36
C LYS A 23 8.28 -14.34 -13.48
N CYS A 24 8.18 -13.86 -12.24
CA CYS A 24 9.22 -14.06 -11.23
C CYS A 24 8.61 -14.52 -9.91
N LEU A 25 9.15 -15.59 -9.35
CA LEU A 25 8.76 -16.14 -8.05
C LEU A 25 9.78 -15.74 -6.99
N TYR A 26 9.32 -15.09 -5.95
CA TYR A 26 10.12 -14.73 -4.77
C TYR A 26 9.64 -15.51 -3.55
N ARG A 27 10.57 -15.79 -2.64
CA ARG A 27 10.25 -16.27 -1.30
C ARG A 27 10.49 -15.15 -0.30
N VAL A 28 9.51 -14.92 0.56
CA VAL A 28 9.55 -13.90 1.60
C VAL A 28 9.34 -14.57 2.94
N THR A 29 10.29 -14.43 3.85
CA THR A 29 10.15 -14.93 5.22
C THR A 29 9.76 -13.77 6.13
N VAL A 30 8.66 -13.94 6.84
CA VAL A 30 8.19 -12.98 7.85
C VAL A 30 8.27 -13.64 9.22
N THR A 31 8.93 -12.98 10.17
CA THR A 31 9.12 -13.50 11.52
C THR A 31 8.45 -12.58 12.53
N GLY A 32 7.66 -13.14 13.43
CA GLY A 32 6.97 -12.40 14.47
C GLY A 32 5.85 -13.20 15.13
N LYS A 33 5.08 -12.52 15.97
CA LYS A 33 3.86 -13.07 16.58
C LYS A 33 2.81 -11.94 16.59
N ARG A 34 1.90 -11.99 15.63
CA ARG A 34 0.81 -11.01 15.51
C ARG A 34 -0.31 -11.56 14.65
N ALA A 35 -1.54 -11.47 15.14
CA ALA A 35 -2.73 -11.72 14.34
C ALA A 35 -3.00 -10.53 13.40
N GLU A 36 -3.58 -10.80 12.24
CA GLU A 36 -3.98 -9.81 11.24
C GLU A 36 -2.86 -8.79 10.94
N CYS A 37 -1.63 -9.32 10.78
CA CYS A 37 -0.46 -8.49 10.54
C CYS A 37 -0.44 -7.99 9.09
N PRO A 38 -0.45 -6.69 8.83
CA PRO A 38 -0.19 -6.16 7.49
C PRO A 38 1.28 -6.37 7.15
N VAL A 39 1.52 -7.00 6.01
CA VAL A 39 2.84 -7.20 5.42
C VAL A 39 2.94 -6.33 4.18
N VAL A 40 3.96 -5.47 4.14
CA VAL A 40 4.22 -4.57 3.02
C VAL A 40 5.57 -4.92 2.40
N ILE A 41 5.57 -5.25 1.13
CA ILE A 41 6.78 -5.45 0.33
C ILE A 41 6.95 -4.22 -0.55
N ARG A 42 8.06 -3.51 -0.38
CA ARG A 42 8.37 -2.25 -1.08
C ARG A 42 9.27 -2.48 -2.28
N ASP A 43 9.43 -1.43 -3.06
CA ASP A 43 10.31 -1.39 -4.24
C ASP A 43 9.95 -2.48 -5.26
N VAL A 44 8.65 -2.70 -5.46
CA VAL A 44 8.17 -3.65 -6.46
C VAL A 44 8.51 -3.13 -7.86
N SER A 45 9.21 -3.97 -8.63
CA SER A 45 9.67 -3.61 -9.97
C SER A 45 8.53 -3.12 -10.87
N GLU A 46 8.77 -2.07 -11.66
CA GLU A 46 7.82 -1.42 -12.57
C GLU A 46 7.18 -2.39 -13.58
N TRP A 47 7.88 -3.44 -13.98
CA TRP A 47 7.35 -4.42 -14.93
C TRP A 47 6.24 -5.31 -14.35
N ALA A 48 6.11 -5.42 -13.02
CA ALA A 48 5.10 -6.25 -12.39
C ALA A 48 3.73 -5.58 -12.48
N GLN A 49 2.81 -6.18 -13.21
CA GLN A 49 1.43 -5.70 -13.38
C GLN A 49 0.43 -6.48 -12.52
N SER A 50 0.84 -7.63 -12.00
CA SER A 50 0.06 -8.40 -11.03
C SER A 50 0.95 -9.17 -10.08
N ALA A 51 0.39 -9.53 -8.92
CA ALA A 51 1.05 -10.36 -7.92
C ALA A 51 0.08 -11.37 -7.33
N VAL A 52 0.58 -12.57 -7.03
CA VAL A 52 -0.13 -13.60 -6.28
C VAL A 52 0.71 -13.97 -5.07
N VAL A 53 0.12 -13.85 -3.88
CA VAL A 53 0.76 -14.26 -2.63
C VAL A 53 0.18 -15.59 -2.18
N SER A 54 1.04 -16.50 -1.71
CA SER A 54 0.61 -17.75 -1.11
C SER A 54 1.46 -18.13 0.10
N LEU A 55 0.84 -18.73 1.10
CA LEU A 55 1.53 -19.31 2.25
C LEU A 55 1.88 -20.76 1.91
N GLY A 56 3.17 -21.11 2.04
CA GLY A 56 3.67 -22.43 1.70
C GLY A 56 3.48 -22.85 0.23
N GLY A 57 3.14 -21.93 -0.66
CA GLY A 57 2.89 -22.21 -2.08
C GLY A 57 1.50 -22.78 -2.39
N VAL A 58 0.66 -23.02 -1.39
CA VAL A 58 -0.65 -23.68 -1.54
C VAL A 58 -1.81 -22.72 -1.26
N HIS A 59 -1.79 -22.07 -0.11
CA HIS A 59 -2.89 -21.19 0.31
C HIS A 59 -2.70 -19.78 -0.24
N ARG A 60 -3.57 -19.38 -1.18
CA ARG A 60 -3.58 -18.01 -1.70
C ARG A 60 -4.06 -17.04 -0.63
N ILE A 61 -3.35 -15.93 -0.50
CA ILE A 61 -3.67 -14.84 0.41
C ILE A 61 -4.14 -13.66 -0.43
N PRO A 62 -5.28 -13.04 -0.09
CA PRO A 62 -5.69 -11.79 -0.71
C PRO A 62 -4.58 -10.75 -0.61
N SER A 63 -4.19 -10.18 -1.73
CA SER A 63 -3.10 -9.21 -1.81
C SER A 63 -3.44 -8.11 -2.79
N GLN A 64 -2.90 -6.92 -2.55
CA GLN A 64 -3.05 -5.75 -3.40
C GLN A 64 -1.68 -5.29 -3.86
N LEU A 65 -1.51 -5.14 -5.16
CA LEU A 65 -0.36 -4.47 -5.75
C LEU A 65 -0.73 -2.99 -5.94
N ASP A 66 -0.11 -2.12 -5.14
CA ASP A 66 -0.25 -0.67 -5.24
C ASP A 66 0.85 -0.12 -6.14
N ARG A 67 0.46 0.38 -7.32
CA ARG A 67 1.41 0.92 -8.31
C ARG A 67 1.77 2.39 -8.07
N GLU A 68 1.01 3.11 -7.27
CA GLU A 68 1.32 4.49 -6.90
C GLU A 68 2.46 4.54 -5.87
N LEU A 69 2.51 3.54 -4.99
CA LEU A 69 3.52 3.43 -3.95
C LEU A 69 4.59 2.37 -4.24
N ASP A 70 4.47 1.63 -5.34
CA ASP A 70 5.31 0.48 -5.68
C ASP A 70 5.39 -0.56 -4.55
N GLU A 71 4.24 -0.83 -3.93
CA GLU A 71 4.11 -1.72 -2.80
C GLU A 71 3.18 -2.90 -3.11
N LEU A 72 3.51 -4.08 -2.58
CA LEU A 72 2.59 -5.23 -2.49
C LEU A 72 2.19 -5.40 -1.04
N VAL A 73 0.89 -5.36 -0.79
CA VAL A 73 0.31 -5.43 0.56
C VAL A 73 -0.57 -6.66 0.70
N PHE A 74 -0.43 -7.37 1.81
CA PHE A 74 -1.34 -8.43 2.22
C PHE A 74 -1.44 -8.51 3.75
N VAL A 75 -2.47 -9.16 4.25
CA VAL A 75 -2.68 -9.38 5.69
C VAL A 75 -2.61 -10.86 5.98
N SER A 76 -1.87 -11.24 7.01
CA SER A 76 -1.77 -12.63 7.47
C SER A 76 -1.52 -12.69 8.97
N ASP A 77 -1.96 -13.78 9.59
CA ASP A 77 -1.55 -14.12 10.95
C ASP A 77 -0.11 -14.61 10.92
N ILE A 78 0.75 -13.97 11.70
CA ILE A 78 2.16 -14.33 11.82
C ILE A 78 2.37 -15.05 13.16
N SER A 79 2.88 -16.29 13.10
CA SER A 79 3.25 -17.09 14.24
C SER A 79 4.60 -17.74 14.02
N GLY A 80 5.64 -17.20 14.67
CA GLY A 80 7.02 -17.61 14.46
C GLY A 80 7.58 -17.12 13.13
N SER A 81 8.22 -18.00 12.38
CA SER A 81 8.79 -17.72 11.05
C SER A 81 7.92 -18.39 9.98
N GLN A 82 7.38 -17.59 9.07
CA GLN A 82 6.49 -18.06 8.00
C GLN A 82 7.05 -17.70 6.63
N ASN A 83 6.94 -18.64 5.69
CA ASN A 83 7.42 -18.48 4.32
C ASN A 83 6.27 -18.23 3.37
N PHE A 84 6.29 -17.08 2.74
CA PHE A 84 5.36 -16.70 1.68
C PHE A 84 6.03 -16.83 0.32
N GLN A 85 5.27 -17.25 -0.67
CA GLN A 85 5.66 -17.19 -2.06
C GLN A 85 4.91 -16.05 -2.74
N VAL A 86 5.64 -15.20 -3.46
CA VAL A 86 5.11 -14.07 -4.22
C VAL A 86 5.45 -14.27 -5.69
N LEU A 87 4.44 -14.54 -6.50
CA LEU A 87 4.59 -14.64 -7.94
C LEU A 87 4.18 -13.32 -8.58
N TYR A 88 5.15 -12.56 -9.10
CA TYR A 88 4.91 -11.40 -9.94
C TYR A 88 4.73 -11.79 -11.40
N SER A 89 3.87 -11.07 -12.11
CA SER A 89 3.66 -11.24 -13.55
C SER A 89 3.57 -9.90 -14.26
N SER A 90 4.09 -9.84 -15.49
CA SER A 90 3.87 -8.70 -16.39
C SER A 90 2.47 -8.68 -17.01
N ASP A 91 1.71 -9.77 -16.88
CA ASP A 91 0.31 -9.76 -17.25
C ASP A 91 -0.49 -8.97 -16.22
N PRO A 92 -1.41 -8.10 -16.63
CA PRO A 92 -2.29 -7.40 -15.70
C PRO A 92 -3.19 -8.40 -14.96
N ASP A 93 -3.53 -8.04 -13.74
CA ASP A 93 -4.51 -8.82 -12.99
C ASP A 93 -5.88 -8.69 -13.66
N LYS A 94 -6.42 -9.81 -14.12
CA LYS A 94 -7.76 -9.85 -14.75
C LYS A 94 -8.89 -9.82 -13.73
N ARG A 95 -8.56 -9.95 -12.43
CA ARG A 95 -9.53 -9.83 -11.36
C ARG A 95 -9.92 -8.37 -11.21
N VAL A 96 -11.18 -8.08 -11.34
CA VAL A 96 -11.72 -6.75 -11.04
C VAL A 96 -11.93 -6.67 -9.53
N PHE A 97 -11.00 -6.01 -8.84
CA PHE A 97 -11.19 -5.68 -7.43
C PHE A 97 -11.94 -4.35 -7.34
N LYS A 98 -13.10 -4.38 -6.71
CA LYS A 98 -13.76 -3.14 -6.34
C LYS A 98 -12.95 -2.46 -5.24
N LYS A 99 -12.39 -1.30 -5.53
CA LYS A 99 -11.75 -0.46 -4.51
C LYS A 99 -12.82 -0.02 -3.52
N ARG A 100 -12.65 -0.33 -2.25
CA ARG A 100 -13.62 -0.02 -1.18
C ARG A 100 -13.07 0.96 -0.14
N VAL A 101 -11.79 1.24 -0.22
CA VAL A 101 -11.09 2.21 0.62
C VAL A 101 -10.13 3.01 -0.24
N HIS A 102 -9.88 4.24 0.15
CA HIS A 102 -8.87 5.10 -0.46
C HIS A 102 -8.18 5.93 0.61
N ALA A 103 -6.90 6.15 0.43
CA ALA A 103 -6.12 7.06 1.27
C ALA A 103 -5.23 7.90 0.36
N GLN A 104 -5.04 9.15 0.72
CA GLN A 104 -4.18 10.06 -0.03
C GLN A 104 -3.50 11.06 0.88
N MET A 105 -2.30 11.44 0.51
CA MET A 105 -1.60 12.59 1.03
C MET A 105 -0.90 13.28 -0.14
N TRP A 106 -1.12 14.57 -0.30
CA TRP A 106 -0.62 15.34 -1.43
C TRP A 106 0.16 16.54 -0.94
N LEU A 107 1.36 16.71 -1.44
CA LEU A 107 2.18 17.89 -1.24
C LEU A 107 1.82 18.94 -2.31
N LYS A 108 1.68 20.19 -1.86
CA LYS A 108 1.54 21.35 -2.74
C LYS A 108 2.92 21.80 -3.21
N ASN A 109 3.14 21.77 -4.50
CA ASN A 109 4.35 22.33 -5.10
C ASN A 109 4.28 23.87 -5.17
N PRO A 110 5.41 24.58 -5.37
CA PRO A 110 5.42 26.04 -5.53
C PRO A 110 4.55 26.56 -6.67
N ASP A 111 4.43 25.79 -7.76
CA ASP A 111 3.58 26.07 -8.92
C ASP A 111 2.09 25.74 -8.70
N LYS A 112 1.71 25.39 -7.46
CA LYS A 112 0.36 24.98 -7.03
C LYS A 112 -0.09 23.61 -7.54
N THR A 113 0.73 22.88 -8.27
CA THR A 113 0.44 21.48 -8.60
C THR A 113 0.51 20.59 -7.37
N LEU A 114 -0.14 19.44 -7.42
CA LEU A 114 -0.18 18.47 -6.33
C LEU A 114 0.68 17.26 -6.68
N ARG A 115 1.43 16.76 -5.72
CA ARG A 115 2.23 15.54 -5.83
C ARG A 115 1.84 14.55 -4.74
N ALA A 116 1.39 13.35 -5.13
CA ALA A 116 1.10 12.27 -4.20
C ALA A 116 2.38 11.85 -3.43
N VAL A 117 2.24 11.65 -2.14
CA VAL A 117 3.36 11.23 -1.27
C VAL A 117 2.89 10.22 -0.23
N GLY A 118 3.70 9.18 0.01
CA GLY A 118 3.50 8.24 1.11
C GLY A 118 4.11 8.71 2.43
N CYS A 119 5.03 9.69 2.36
CA CYS A 119 5.68 10.30 3.50
C CYS A 119 5.98 11.77 3.21
N ALA A 120 5.87 12.63 4.20
CA ALA A 120 6.25 14.03 4.11
C ALA A 120 7.04 14.44 5.35
N SER A 121 8.13 15.20 5.14
CA SER A 121 8.96 15.77 6.19
C SER A 121 9.30 17.21 5.83
N LEU A 122 9.22 18.11 6.79
CA LEU A 122 9.60 19.50 6.64
C LEU A 122 10.50 19.92 7.79
N GLU A 123 11.48 20.76 7.49
CA GLU A 123 12.38 21.35 8.49
C GLU A 123 11.68 22.39 9.38
N LYS A 124 10.63 23.00 8.86
CA LYS A 124 9.82 24.00 9.56
C LYS A 124 8.45 23.43 9.89
N ASN A 125 7.88 23.83 11.00
CA ASN A 125 6.56 23.40 11.47
C ASN A 125 5.43 24.06 10.66
N ASP A 126 5.34 23.77 9.35
CA ASP A 126 4.33 24.32 8.43
C ASP A 126 3.70 23.22 7.55
N MET A 127 3.60 22.03 8.07
CA MET A 127 3.04 20.89 7.34
C MET A 127 1.58 21.15 6.93
N TYR A 128 0.83 21.84 7.79
CA TYR A 128 -0.56 22.22 7.57
C TYR A 128 -0.79 22.97 6.25
N HIS A 129 0.05 23.96 5.92
CA HIS A 129 -0.10 24.72 4.68
C HIS A 129 0.47 24.00 3.46
N LYS A 130 1.40 23.09 3.66
CA LYS A 130 2.10 22.38 2.58
C LYS A 130 1.33 21.18 2.07
N LEU A 131 0.47 20.60 2.89
CA LEU A 131 -0.34 19.47 2.46
C LEU A 131 -1.71 19.94 1.93
N HIS A 132 -2.16 19.29 0.87
CA HIS A 132 -3.55 19.37 0.45
C HIS A 132 -4.44 18.77 1.53
N HIS A 133 -5.63 19.29 1.74
CA HIS A 133 -6.48 18.94 2.89
C HIS A 133 -5.86 19.19 4.27
N HIS A 134 -4.71 19.89 4.34
CA HIS A 134 -3.97 20.18 5.57
C HIS A 134 -3.40 18.94 6.29
N GLY A 135 -3.40 17.79 5.63
CA GLY A 135 -2.91 16.51 6.14
C GLY A 135 -3.38 15.34 5.29
N PRO A 136 -3.18 14.11 5.76
CA PRO A 136 -3.69 12.93 5.08
C PRO A 136 -5.21 12.85 5.16
N ALA A 137 -5.82 12.37 4.09
CA ALA A 137 -7.23 12.03 4.03
C ALA A 137 -7.40 10.56 3.65
N PHE A 138 -8.40 9.90 4.22
CA PHE A 138 -8.73 8.52 3.90
C PHE A 138 -10.23 8.26 4.02
N GLU A 139 -10.70 7.30 3.27
CA GLU A 139 -12.12 7.00 3.19
C GLU A 139 -12.41 5.51 3.02
N SER A 140 -13.58 5.11 3.47
CA SER A 140 -14.28 3.91 3.03
C SER A 140 -15.46 4.31 2.13
N GLU A 141 -16.23 3.34 1.66
CA GLU A 141 -17.48 3.63 0.94
C GLU A 141 -18.50 4.40 1.80
N TYR A 142 -18.39 4.41 3.14
CA TYR A 142 -19.41 4.95 4.06
C TYR A 142 -18.98 6.19 4.82
N ALA A 143 -17.69 6.38 5.03
CA ALA A 143 -17.15 7.50 5.81
C ALA A 143 -15.82 7.97 5.25
N ALA A 144 -15.52 9.24 5.43
CA ALA A 144 -14.23 9.83 5.14
C ALA A 144 -13.66 10.55 6.36
N TYR A 145 -12.36 10.64 6.40
CA TYR A 145 -11.62 11.23 7.51
C TYR A 145 -10.51 12.13 6.95
N ARG A 146 -10.26 13.21 7.66
CA ARG A 146 -9.15 14.12 7.40
C ARG A 146 -8.42 14.40 8.70
N ILE A 147 -7.12 14.16 8.74
CA ILE A 147 -6.28 14.45 9.89
C ILE A 147 -5.54 15.76 9.62
N TYR A 148 -5.70 16.74 10.49
CA TYR A 148 -4.99 18.01 10.38
C TYR A 148 -3.61 17.92 11.01
N PHE A 149 -2.59 18.35 10.27
CA PHE A 149 -1.23 18.47 10.77
C PHE A 149 -0.95 19.89 11.29
N ASP A 150 -1.82 20.33 12.18
CA ASP A 150 -1.66 21.56 12.96
C ASP A 150 -1.32 21.24 14.42
N ASN A 151 -1.23 22.28 15.25
CA ASN A 151 -0.91 22.16 16.67
C ASN A 151 -2.04 21.45 17.48
N LYS A 152 -3.24 21.37 16.97
CA LYS A 152 -4.39 20.72 17.61
C LYS A 152 -4.53 19.26 17.20
N GLN A 153 -3.99 18.85 16.04
CA GLN A 153 -4.08 17.50 15.48
C GLN A 153 -5.52 16.96 15.45
N THR A 154 -6.45 17.81 15.04
CA THR A 154 -7.88 17.45 14.97
C THR A 154 -8.17 16.49 13.83
N ILE A 155 -9.26 15.75 13.96
CA ILE A 155 -9.77 14.84 12.94
C ILE A 155 -11.18 15.26 12.57
N ASP A 156 -11.40 15.53 11.29
CA ASP A 156 -12.75 15.65 10.74
C ASP A 156 -13.27 14.27 10.32
N THR A 157 -14.54 14.03 10.58
CA THR A 157 -15.24 12.81 10.18
C THR A 157 -16.44 13.18 9.33
N TYR A 158 -16.57 12.57 8.16
CA TYR A 158 -17.65 12.80 7.22
C TYR A 158 -18.42 11.52 6.96
N GLY A 159 -19.71 11.49 7.24
CA GLY A 159 -20.62 10.47 6.77
C GLY A 159 -20.97 10.69 5.30
N LYS A 160 -21.06 9.64 4.52
CA LYS A 160 -21.38 9.72 3.09
C LYS A 160 -22.87 9.53 2.83
N LYS A 161 -23.41 10.30 1.89
CA LYS A 161 -24.80 10.18 1.45
C LYS A 161 -25.04 8.93 0.59
N ARG A 162 -23.99 8.40 -0.05
CA ARG A 162 -24.03 7.22 -0.92
C ARG A 162 -22.78 6.38 -0.67
N PRO A 163 -22.87 5.04 -0.75
CA PRO A 163 -21.73 4.17 -0.56
C PRO A 163 -20.80 4.18 -1.79
N GLN A 164 -19.88 5.15 -1.83
CA GLN A 164 -18.91 5.34 -2.91
C GLN A 164 -17.62 6.01 -2.40
N LEU A 165 -16.54 5.91 -3.17
CA LEU A 165 -15.31 6.66 -2.93
C LEU A 165 -15.41 8.01 -3.64
N GLU A 166 -15.02 9.09 -2.96
CA GLU A 166 -15.18 10.48 -3.42
C GLU A 166 -13.91 11.33 -3.29
N LEU A 167 -12.94 10.90 -2.47
CA LEU A 167 -11.72 11.71 -2.24
C LEU A 167 -10.92 12.01 -3.51
N ALA A 168 -10.87 11.07 -4.46
CA ALA A 168 -10.17 11.28 -5.72
C ALA A 168 -10.82 12.34 -6.62
N GLU A 169 -12.11 12.61 -6.42
CA GLU A 169 -12.88 13.59 -7.20
C GLU A 169 -12.92 14.98 -6.55
N THR A 170 -12.44 15.09 -5.31
CA THR A 170 -12.45 16.35 -4.52
C THR A 170 -11.13 17.12 -4.59
N MET A 171 -10.25 16.74 -5.49
CA MET A 171 -8.95 17.38 -5.72
C MET A 171 -9.04 18.56 -6.69
#